data_c9ffd9bbcc1120c6fdbd8e7bdb640ef7
#
_entry.id   c9ffd9bbcc1120c6fdbd8e7bdb640ef7
#
_cell.length_a   1.000
_cell.length_b   1.000
_cell.length_c   1.000
_cell.angle_alpha   90.00
_cell.angle_beta   90.00
_cell.angle_gamma   90.00
#
_symmetry.space_group_name_H-M   'P 1'
#
loop_
_entity.id
_entity.type
_entity.pdbx_description
1 polymer ?
#
loop_
_entity_poly.entity_id
_entity_poly.type
_entity_poly.pdbx_seq_one_letter_code
_entity_poly.pdbx_strand_id
1 'polypeptide(L)'
;MSNKEYATLGGGCFWCVEAVYQRLDGVISVIPGYAGGKSKTTTYKEVVTGKTGHAEVAKIEYDSSIITFEQILNVFWQAHDPTTLNRQGNDVGTQYRSVVFYHNDKQRSLAIESIKKANDSGYWPNKIITEVTELFNYSDAEDYHNDYYDNNPNQPYCLFVIKPKLDKLEKKGIIK
;
A
#
# COMPACT_ATOMS: atom_id res chain seq x y z
N MET A 1 11.66 -24.64 6.76
CA MET A 1 12.20 -23.28 6.59
C MET A 1 11.04 -22.31 6.35
N SER A 2 11.16 -21.12 6.90
CA SER A 2 10.13 -20.07 6.72
C SER A 2 10.27 -19.46 5.34
N ASN A 3 9.14 -19.38 4.59
CA ASN A 3 9.05 -18.65 3.32
C ASN A 3 8.47 -17.24 3.53
N LYS A 4 8.50 -16.75 4.76
CA LYS A 4 7.96 -15.45 5.10
C LYS A 4 8.84 -14.34 4.58
N GLU A 5 8.23 -13.41 3.86
CA GLU A 5 8.85 -12.20 3.37
C GLU A 5 7.95 -11.00 3.67
N TYR A 6 8.50 -9.80 3.51
CA TYR A 6 7.79 -8.56 3.81
C TYR A 6 7.78 -7.64 2.60
N ALA A 7 6.65 -6.98 2.37
CA ALA A 7 6.51 -5.89 1.43
C ALA A 7 5.92 -4.68 2.15
N THR A 8 6.46 -3.49 1.91
CA THR A 8 5.96 -2.26 2.53
C THR A 8 5.59 -1.28 1.44
N LEU A 9 4.29 -0.98 1.35
CA LEU A 9 3.70 -0.22 0.26
C LEU A 9 2.84 0.93 0.78
N GLY A 10 2.96 2.10 0.16
CA GLY A 10 2.08 3.24 0.38
C GLY A 10 1.29 3.56 -0.88
N GLY A 11 -0.01 3.64 -0.78
CA GLY A 11 -0.90 3.89 -1.93
C GLY A 11 -2.20 4.55 -1.48
N GLY A 12 -2.11 5.71 -0.83
CA GLY A 12 -3.24 6.39 -0.25
C GLY A 12 -3.44 6.03 1.21
N CYS A 13 -4.68 6.12 1.69
CA CYS A 13 -5.01 5.78 3.07
C CYS A 13 -4.68 4.30 3.35
N PHE A 14 -3.94 4.05 4.43
CA PHE A 14 -3.50 2.69 4.76
C PHE A 14 -4.65 1.76 5.18
N TRP A 15 -5.80 2.27 5.60
CA TRP A 15 -6.99 1.44 5.83
C TRP A 15 -7.44 0.72 4.56
N CYS A 16 -7.32 1.41 3.42
CA CYS A 16 -7.69 0.87 2.11
C CYS A 16 -6.68 -0.18 1.65
N VAL A 17 -5.40 0.12 1.75
CA VAL A 17 -4.32 -0.81 1.37
C VAL A 17 -4.39 -2.07 2.23
N GLU A 18 -4.56 -1.91 3.53
CA GLU A 18 -4.74 -3.04 4.45
C GLU A 18 -5.93 -3.92 4.04
N ALA A 19 -7.09 -3.32 3.79
CA ALA A 19 -8.30 -4.05 3.44
C ALA A 19 -8.12 -4.89 2.17
N VAL A 20 -7.43 -4.34 1.16
CA VAL A 20 -7.14 -5.06 -0.08
C VAL A 20 -6.24 -6.26 0.17
N TYR A 21 -5.10 -6.05 0.81
CA TYR A 21 -4.10 -7.11 0.96
C TYR A 21 -4.50 -8.20 1.94
N GLN A 22 -5.33 -7.90 2.93
CA GLN A 22 -5.88 -8.93 3.82
C GLN A 22 -6.73 -9.97 3.08
N ARG A 23 -7.19 -9.66 1.88
CA ARG A 23 -8.07 -10.51 1.08
C ARG A 23 -7.33 -11.29 0.00
N LEU A 24 -6.01 -11.33 0.06
CA LEU A 24 -5.17 -12.07 -0.88
C LEU A 24 -4.66 -13.37 -0.26
N ASP A 25 -4.76 -14.47 -1.03
CA ASP A 25 -4.15 -15.73 -0.63
C ASP A 25 -2.63 -15.57 -0.55
N GLY A 26 -2.05 -16.12 0.50
CA GLY A 26 -0.60 -16.03 0.73
C GLY A 26 -0.19 -14.87 1.62
N VAL A 27 -1.06 -13.88 1.84
CA VAL A 27 -0.81 -12.81 2.79
C VAL A 27 -1.13 -13.32 4.19
N ILE A 28 -0.14 -13.25 5.09
CA ILE A 28 -0.23 -13.74 6.47
C ILE A 28 -0.77 -12.66 7.38
N SER A 29 -0.23 -11.46 7.29
CA SER A 29 -0.67 -10.31 8.08
C SER A 29 -0.42 -9.00 7.34
N VAL A 30 -1.17 -7.98 7.69
CA VAL A 30 -0.97 -6.62 7.19
C VAL A 30 -1.05 -5.67 8.38
N ILE A 31 -0.02 -4.85 8.55
CA ILE A 31 0.06 -3.90 9.67
C ILE A 31 0.18 -2.49 9.09
N PRO A 32 -0.77 -1.58 9.38
CA PRO A 32 -0.63 -0.17 9.03
C PRO A 32 0.57 0.46 9.75
N GLY A 33 1.27 1.34 9.05
CA GLY A 33 2.45 2.00 9.61
C GLY A 33 2.78 3.30 8.91
N TYR A 34 3.90 3.88 9.31
CA TYR A 34 4.43 5.12 8.74
C TYR A 34 5.89 4.90 8.37
N ALA A 35 6.31 5.43 7.24
CA ALA A 35 7.69 5.27 6.78
C ALA A 35 8.14 6.42 5.88
N GLY A 36 9.45 6.60 5.81
CA GLY A 36 10.06 7.54 4.87
C GLY A 36 10.10 8.98 5.33
N GLY A 37 9.74 9.25 6.57
CA GLY A 37 9.74 10.60 7.13
C GLY A 37 11.02 10.96 7.88
N LYS A 38 10.96 12.08 8.60
CA LYS A 38 12.13 12.70 9.24
C LYS A 38 12.58 12.00 10.52
N SER A 39 11.70 11.24 11.17
CA SER A 39 11.98 10.58 12.45
C SER A 39 11.56 9.12 12.44
N LYS A 40 12.16 8.31 13.31
CA LYS A 40 11.84 6.88 13.42
C LYS A 40 10.45 6.62 13.98
N THR A 41 9.92 7.54 14.78
CA THR A 41 8.60 7.40 15.40
C THR A 41 7.75 8.61 15.09
N THR A 42 6.46 8.40 14.96
CA THR A 42 5.50 9.46 14.70
C THR A 42 4.12 9.03 15.17
N THR A 43 3.15 9.92 15.08
CA THR A 43 1.75 9.65 15.41
C THR A 43 0.88 10.00 14.22
N TYR A 44 -0.32 9.41 14.18
CA TYR A 44 -1.31 9.74 13.15
C TYR A 44 -1.60 11.24 13.10
N LYS A 45 -1.75 11.85 14.28
CA LYS A 45 -2.00 13.30 14.39
C LYS A 45 -0.91 14.14 13.73
N GLU A 46 0.36 13.72 13.88
CA GLU A 46 1.48 14.40 13.24
C GLU A 46 1.51 14.16 11.73
N VAL A 47 1.30 12.91 11.30
CA VAL A 47 1.37 12.51 9.89
C VAL A 47 0.30 13.22 9.06
N VAL A 48 -0.92 13.36 9.57
CA VAL A 48 -2.01 14.02 8.83
C VAL A 48 -1.77 15.50 8.58
N THR A 49 -0.81 16.11 9.26
CA THR A 49 -0.41 17.49 8.95
C THR A 49 0.28 17.61 7.59
N GLY A 50 0.78 16.51 7.04
CA GLY A 50 1.57 16.48 5.81
C GLY A 50 3.00 17.00 5.96
N LYS A 51 3.45 17.29 7.19
CA LYS A 51 4.75 17.94 7.45
C LYS A 51 5.85 16.99 7.91
N THR A 52 5.50 15.73 8.26
CA THR A 52 6.49 14.79 8.79
C THR A 52 7.34 14.14 7.70
N GLY A 53 6.89 14.18 6.45
CA GLY A 53 7.51 13.44 5.35
C GLY A 53 7.16 11.96 5.33
N HIS A 54 6.47 11.44 6.35
CA HIS A 54 6.05 10.04 6.37
C HIS A 54 4.92 9.77 5.39
N ALA A 55 4.99 8.59 4.74
CA ALA A 55 3.87 8.02 4.02
C ALA A 55 3.11 7.07 4.94
N GLU A 56 1.79 7.02 4.79
CA GLU A 56 0.99 5.94 5.34
C GLU A 56 1.28 4.69 4.52
N VAL A 57 1.67 3.62 5.18
CA VAL A 57 2.04 2.38 4.52
C VAL A 57 1.35 1.16 5.13
N ALA A 58 1.30 0.09 4.37
CA ALA A 58 0.94 -1.23 4.85
C ALA A 58 2.19 -2.11 4.80
N LYS A 59 2.55 -2.70 5.94
CA LYS A 59 3.60 -3.71 6.02
C LYS A 59 2.95 -5.07 5.87
N ILE A 60 3.24 -5.72 4.77
CA ILE A 60 2.61 -6.97 4.37
C ILE A 60 3.58 -8.12 4.64
N GLU A 61 3.19 -9.04 5.52
CA GLU A 61 3.89 -10.31 5.69
C GLU A 61 3.22 -11.34 4.80
N TYR A 62 3.99 -12.00 3.95
CA TYR A 62 3.44 -12.96 3.01
C TYR A 62 4.30 -14.22 2.90
N ASP A 63 3.67 -15.31 2.49
CA ASP A 63 4.33 -16.59 2.18
C ASP A 63 4.72 -16.59 0.70
N SER A 64 6.01 -16.52 0.43
CA SER A 64 6.54 -16.42 -0.93
C SER A 64 6.36 -17.70 -1.74
N SER A 65 5.98 -18.82 -1.10
CA SER A 65 5.61 -20.04 -1.82
C SER A 65 4.17 -20.00 -2.37
N ILE A 66 3.35 -19.07 -1.88
CA ILE A 66 1.95 -18.92 -2.29
C ILE A 66 1.76 -17.69 -3.17
N ILE A 67 2.34 -16.56 -2.78
CA ILE A 67 2.26 -15.31 -3.54
C ILE A 67 3.65 -14.68 -3.66
N THR A 68 4.00 -14.21 -4.85
CA THR A 68 5.29 -13.57 -5.10
C THR A 68 5.22 -12.06 -4.88
N PHE A 69 6.38 -11.43 -4.68
CA PHE A 69 6.45 -9.96 -4.62
C PHE A 69 5.93 -9.30 -5.89
N GLU A 70 6.20 -9.90 -7.05
CA GLU A 70 5.69 -9.43 -8.34
C GLU A 70 4.17 -9.45 -8.39
N GLN A 71 3.54 -10.51 -7.88
CA GLN A 71 2.08 -10.62 -7.80
C GLN A 71 1.49 -9.58 -6.85
N ILE A 72 2.16 -9.31 -5.73
CA ILE A 72 1.77 -8.26 -4.79
C ILE A 72 1.79 -6.90 -5.50
N LEU A 73 2.82 -6.61 -6.30
CA LEU A 73 2.91 -5.37 -7.06
C LEU A 73 1.85 -5.28 -8.17
N ASN A 74 1.53 -6.39 -8.82
CA ASN A 74 0.48 -6.40 -9.84
C ASN A 74 -0.89 -6.01 -9.25
N VAL A 75 -1.18 -6.46 -8.04
CA VAL A 75 -2.37 -6.02 -7.30
C VAL A 75 -2.28 -4.52 -6.98
N PHE A 76 -1.10 -4.07 -6.57
CA PHE A 76 -0.84 -2.66 -6.18
C PHE A 76 -1.22 -1.68 -7.30
N TRP A 77 -0.85 -2.00 -8.55
CA TRP A 77 -1.17 -1.14 -9.70
C TRP A 77 -2.67 -1.06 -10.01
N GLN A 78 -3.47 -1.97 -9.49
CA GLN A 78 -4.91 -1.99 -9.66
C GLN A 78 -5.67 -1.51 -8.42
N ALA A 79 -5.01 -1.55 -7.26
CA ALA A 79 -5.62 -1.20 -5.98
C ALA A 79 -5.64 0.31 -5.72
N HIS A 80 -4.85 1.08 -6.44
CA HIS A 80 -4.79 2.55 -6.29
C HIS A 80 -4.39 3.18 -7.61
N ASP A 81 -4.51 4.49 -7.72
CA ASP A 81 -4.02 5.25 -8.88
C ASP A 81 -2.55 5.62 -8.64
N PRO A 82 -1.59 4.97 -9.33
CA PRO A 82 -0.16 5.23 -9.14
C PRO A 82 0.37 6.39 -9.97
N THR A 83 -0.51 7.18 -10.59
CA THR A 83 -0.13 8.25 -11.54
C THR A 83 -0.28 9.65 -10.95
N THR A 84 -0.79 9.78 -9.73
CA THR A 84 -1.05 11.08 -9.10
C THR A 84 -0.01 11.38 -8.00
N LEU A 85 0.62 12.55 -8.10
CA LEU A 85 1.67 12.96 -7.16
C LEU A 85 1.05 13.40 -5.83
N ASN A 86 1.53 12.80 -4.73
CA ASN A 86 1.16 13.17 -3.36
C ASN A 86 -0.36 13.27 -3.15
N ARG A 87 -1.09 12.37 -3.79
CA ARG A 87 -2.53 12.28 -3.59
C ARG A 87 -3.05 10.93 -4.05
N GLN A 88 -4.18 10.54 -3.48
CA GLN A 88 -4.93 9.38 -3.93
C GLN A 88 -6.42 9.75 -3.89
N GLY A 89 -7.04 9.89 -5.07
CA GLY A 89 -8.41 10.37 -5.14
C GLY A 89 -8.55 11.74 -4.49
N ASN A 90 -9.43 11.84 -3.49
CA ASN A 90 -9.67 13.08 -2.74
C ASN A 90 -8.72 13.26 -1.55
N ASP A 91 -7.92 12.26 -1.23
CA ASP A 91 -6.92 12.34 -0.16
C ASP A 91 -5.65 13.02 -0.69
N VAL A 92 -5.37 14.24 -0.23
CA VAL A 92 -4.27 15.08 -0.70
C VAL A 92 -3.23 15.25 0.41
N GLY A 93 -1.96 15.01 0.08
CA GLY A 93 -0.83 15.20 0.98
C GLY A 93 0.27 14.18 0.71
N THR A 94 1.50 14.50 1.14
CA THR A 94 2.67 13.63 0.99
C THR A 94 2.48 12.27 1.66
N GLN A 95 1.66 12.22 2.72
CA GLN A 95 1.34 10.97 3.43
C GLN A 95 0.56 9.98 2.58
N TYR A 96 -0.08 10.42 1.51
CA TYR A 96 -0.88 9.57 0.61
C TYR A 96 -0.18 9.24 -0.70
N ARG A 97 1.12 9.52 -0.80
CA ARG A 97 1.88 9.27 -2.02
C ARG A 97 2.02 7.78 -2.32
N SER A 98 2.13 7.46 -3.61
CA SER A 98 2.40 6.12 -4.08
C SER A 98 3.87 5.80 -3.91
N VAL A 99 4.20 4.76 -3.16
CA VAL A 99 5.59 4.40 -2.86
C VAL A 99 5.74 2.90 -2.60
N VAL A 100 6.84 2.35 -3.09
CA VAL A 100 7.33 1.02 -2.74
C VAL A 100 8.60 1.20 -1.91
N PHE A 101 8.54 0.82 -0.64
CA PHE A 101 9.71 0.79 0.23
C PHE A 101 10.33 -0.61 0.17
N TYR A 102 11.44 -0.76 -0.54
CA TYR A 102 12.04 -2.08 -0.70
C TYR A 102 12.87 -2.47 0.53
N HIS A 103 12.86 -3.77 0.83
CA HIS A 103 13.61 -4.36 1.93
C HIS A 103 14.98 -4.90 1.50
N ASN A 104 15.18 -5.08 0.21
CA ASN A 104 16.43 -5.60 -0.37
C ASN A 104 16.53 -5.24 -1.85
N ASP A 105 17.72 -5.47 -2.44
CA ASP A 105 17.98 -5.11 -3.83
C ASP A 105 17.12 -5.87 -4.83
N LYS A 106 16.75 -7.11 -4.52
CA LYS A 106 15.88 -7.90 -5.39
C LYS A 106 14.50 -7.24 -5.51
N GLN A 107 13.93 -6.79 -4.39
CA GLN A 107 12.66 -6.05 -4.40
C GLN A 107 12.76 -4.75 -5.18
N ARG A 108 13.89 -4.04 -5.04
CA ARG A 108 14.13 -2.82 -5.82
C ARG A 108 14.06 -3.09 -7.32
N SER A 109 14.79 -4.09 -7.78
CA SER A 109 14.83 -4.46 -9.21
C SER A 109 13.45 -4.91 -9.71
N LEU A 110 12.75 -5.72 -8.94
CA LEU A 110 11.42 -6.20 -9.28
C LEU A 110 10.39 -5.05 -9.33
N ALA A 111 10.50 -4.09 -8.43
CA ALA A 111 9.62 -2.91 -8.43
C ALA A 111 9.83 -2.06 -9.68
N ILE A 112 11.06 -1.78 -10.04
CA ILE A 112 11.39 -1.00 -11.25
C ILE A 112 10.86 -1.70 -12.50
N GLU A 113 11.08 -3.00 -12.60
CA GLU A 113 10.61 -3.81 -13.74
C GLU A 113 9.08 -3.86 -13.79
N SER A 114 8.43 -4.01 -12.64
CA SER A 114 6.96 -4.04 -12.54
C SER A 114 6.34 -2.72 -12.99
N ILE A 115 6.94 -1.58 -12.63
CA ILE A 115 6.48 -0.25 -13.07
C ILE A 115 6.58 -0.16 -14.59
N LYS A 116 7.69 -0.60 -15.17
CA LYS A 116 7.87 -0.59 -16.63
C LYS A 116 6.81 -1.43 -17.33
N LYS A 117 6.56 -2.64 -16.85
CA LYS A 117 5.54 -3.52 -17.42
C LYS A 117 4.14 -2.92 -17.30
N ALA A 118 3.83 -2.31 -16.16
CA ALA A 118 2.53 -1.66 -15.95
C ALA A 118 2.34 -0.45 -16.86
N ASN A 119 3.38 0.35 -17.08
CA ASN A 119 3.34 1.46 -18.04
C ASN A 119 3.13 0.94 -19.47
N ASP A 120 3.86 -0.09 -19.86
CA ASP A 120 3.78 -0.67 -21.21
C ASP A 120 2.42 -1.33 -21.48
N SER A 121 1.74 -1.82 -20.44
CA SER A 121 0.43 -2.45 -20.56
C SER A 121 -0.69 -1.49 -20.97
N GLY A 122 -0.51 -0.19 -20.74
CA GLY A 122 -1.52 0.82 -21.02
C GLY A 122 -2.73 0.80 -20.10
N TYR A 123 -2.67 0.07 -18.99
CA TYR A 123 -3.77 0.02 -18.01
C TYR A 123 -4.11 1.42 -17.48
N TRP A 124 -3.09 2.23 -17.20
CA TRP A 124 -3.25 3.62 -16.79
C TRP A 124 -2.95 4.55 -17.96
N PRO A 125 -3.78 5.58 -18.21
CA PRO A 125 -3.55 6.51 -19.31
C PRO A 125 -2.33 7.41 -19.10
N ASN A 126 -1.93 7.64 -17.85
CA ASN A 126 -0.79 8.45 -17.50
C ASN A 126 0.35 7.57 -16.97
N LYS A 127 1.56 8.12 -16.98
CA LYS A 127 2.74 7.42 -16.49
C LYS A 127 2.67 7.18 -14.98
N ILE A 128 3.07 5.99 -14.55
CA ILE A 128 3.23 5.66 -13.14
C ILE A 128 4.38 6.47 -12.56
N ILE A 129 4.12 7.14 -11.42
CA ILE A 129 5.10 8.00 -10.75
C ILE A 129 5.47 7.49 -9.36
N THR A 130 5.19 6.23 -9.08
CA THR A 130 5.47 5.60 -7.78
C THR A 130 6.94 5.74 -7.41
N GLU A 131 7.19 6.22 -6.20
CA GLU A 131 8.54 6.29 -5.62
C GLU A 131 9.02 4.87 -5.30
N VAL A 132 10.28 4.55 -5.61
CA VAL A 132 10.92 3.29 -5.22
C VAL A 132 12.14 3.64 -4.41
N THR A 133 12.10 3.37 -3.10
CA THR A 133 13.17 3.77 -2.18
C THR A 133 13.36 2.72 -1.09
N GLU A 134 14.54 2.69 -0.49
CA GLU A 134 14.83 1.79 0.62
C GLU A 134 13.97 2.14 1.83
N LEU A 135 13.50 1.13 2.56
CA LEU A 135 12.72 1.34 3.77
C LEU A 135 13.58 2.02 4.85
N PHE A 136 13.10 3.14 5.38
CA PHE A 136 13.75 3.85 6.48
C PHE A 136 12.71 4.54 7.36
N ASN A 137 13.07 4.75 8.63
CA ASN A 137 12.23 5.44 9.62
C ASN A 137 10.80 4.87 9.67
N TYR A 138 10.73 3.53 9.73
CA TYR A 138 9.45 2.83 9.84
C TYR A 138 9.01 2.72 11.30
N SER A 139 7.71 2.93 11.55
CA SER A 139 7.06 2.59 12.81
C SER A 139 5.65 2.07 12.54
N ASP A 140 5.19 1.12 13.38
CA ASP A 140 3.82 0.67 13.32
C ASP A 140 2.88 1.82 13.69
N ALA A 141 1.72 1.89 13.05
CA ALA A 141 0.69 2.83 13.43
C ALA A 141 0.03 2.38 14.75
N GLU A 142 -0.74 3.28 15.32
CA GLU A 142 -1.50 3.02 16.55
C GLU A 142 -2.43 1.82 16.35
N ASP A 143 -2.64 1.03 17.40
CA ASP A 143 -3.40 -0.23 17.33
C ASP A 143 -4.81 -0.06 16.78
N TYR A 144 -5.46 1.10 17.00
CA TYR A 144 -6.82 1.32 16.52
C TYR A 144 -6.91 1.37 14.98
N HIS A 145 -5.79 1.50 14.27
CA HIS A 145 -5.76 1.43 12.81
C HIS A 145 -5.77 0.00 12.28
N ASN A 146 -5.44 -0.99 13.12
CA ASN A 146 -5.42 -2.39 12.69
C ASN A 146 -6.83 -2.88 12.40
N ASP A 147 -7.01 -3.54 11.27
CA ASP A 147 -8.31 -4.09 10.82
C ASP A 147 -9.41 -3.01 10.78
N TYR A 148 -9.03 -1.78 10.45
CA TYR A 148 -9.95 -0.64 10.56
C TYR A 148 -11.21 -0.82 9.72
N TYR A 149 -11.09 -1.27 8.49
CA TYR A 149 -12.25 -1.49 7.62
C TYR A 149 -13.18 -2.57 8.20
N ASP A 150 -12.63 -3.69 8.62
CA ASP A 150 -13.44 -4.81 9.15
C ASP A 150 -14.12 -4.43 10.46
N ASN A 151 -13.48 -3.58 11.27
CA ASN A 151 -14.05 -3.12 12.55
C ASN A 151 -15.00 -1.92 12.40
N ASN A 152 -14.92 -1.19 11.29
CA ASN A 152 -15.68 0.05 11.06
C ASN A 152 -16.31 0.10 9.66
N PRO A 153 -17.02 -0.96 9.21
CA PRO A 153 -17.47 -1.03 7.81
C PRO A 153 -18.51 0.03 7.45
N ASN A 154 -19.21 0.58 8.42
CA ASN A 154 -20.25 1.58 8.23
C ASN A 154 -19.76 3.03 8.37
N GLN A 155 -18.50 3.21 8.71
CA GLN A 155 -17.91 4.54 8.77
C GLN A 155 -17.90 5.14 7.34
N PRO A 156 -18.23 6.44 7.17
CA PRO A 156 -18.43 7.02 5.83
C PRO A 156 -17.29 6.78 4.84
N TYR A 157 -16.05 6.96 5.26
CA TYR A 157 -14.90 6.70 4.38
C TYR A 157 -14.85 5.24 3.92
N CYS A 158 -15.14 4.31 4.83
CA CYS A 158 -15.17 2.88 4.53
C CYS A 158 -16.29 2.54 3.54
N LEU A 159 -17.48 3.12 3.72
CA LEU A 159 -18.62 2.88 2.82
C LEU A 159 -18.43 3.48 1.44
N PHE A 160 -17.91 4.71 1.36
CA PHE A 160 -17.91 5.47 0.11
C PHE A 160 -16.59 5.40 -0.66
N VAL A 161 -15.50 5.04 -0.01
CA VAL A 161 -14.17 4.97 -0.65
C VAL A 161 -13.66 3.53 -0.71
N ILE A 162 -13.61 2.82 0.42
CA ILE A 162 -12.98 1.50 0.50
C ILE A 162 -13.87 0.42 -0.10
N LYS A 163 -15.13 0.35 0.31
CA LYS A 163 -16.05 -0.70 -0.17
C LYS A 163 -16.17 -0.73 -1.70
N PRO A 164 -16.39 0.38 -2.40
CA PRO A 164 -16.46 0.35 -3.86
C PRO A 164 -15.19 -0.18 -4.52
N LYS A 165 -14.02 0.13 -3.96
CA LYS A 165 -12.73 -0.37 -4.44
C LYS A 165 -12.64 -1.88 -4.25
N LEU A 166 -12.99 -2.40 -3.09
CA LEU A 166 -13.01 -3.84 -2.82
C LEU A 166 -13.97 -4.57 -3.74
N ASP A 167 -15.17 -4.04 -3.93
CA ASP A 167 -16.19 -4.62 -4.82
C ASP A 167 -15.67 -4.71 -6.27
N LYS A 168 -14.97 -3.68 -6.74
CA LYS A 168 -14.38 -3.66 -8.08
C LYS A 168 -13.29 -4.72 -8.23
N LEU A 169 -12.40 -4.84 -7.26
CA LEU A 169 -11.31 -5.81 -7.29
C LEU A 169 -11.85 -7.25 -7.17
N GLU A 170 -12.88 -7.46 -6.36
CA GLU A 170 -13.55 -8.74 -6.23
C GLU A 170 -14.19 -9.19 -7.54
N LYS A 171 -14.89 -8.28 -8.23
CA LYS A 171 -15.49 -8.55 -9.56
C LYS A 171 -14.44 -8.94 -10.59
N LYS A 172 -13.24 -8.39 -10.51
CA LYS A 172 -12.13 -8.74 -11.40
C LYS A 172 -11.43 -10.04 -11.00
N GLY A 173 -11.82 -10.66 -9.89
CA GLY A 173 -11.19 -11.88 -9.38
C GLY A 173 -9.81 -11.64 -8.76
N ILE A 174 -9.46 -10.40 -8.43
CA ILE A 174 -8.13 -10.04 -7.87
C ILE A 174 -8.09 -10.36 -6.38
N ILE A 175 -9.18 -10.14 -5.68
CA ILE A 175 -9.33 -10.46 -4.24
C ILE A 175 -10.57 -11.31 -4.03
N LYS A 176 -10.67 -11.90 -2.84
CA LYS A 176 -11.85 -12.67 -2.40
C LYS A 176 -12.92 -11.81 -1.78
#